data_c507c7a53b52961ee677ca1930da026d
#
_entry.id   c507c7a53b52961ee677ca1930da026d
#
_cell.length_a   1.000
_cell.length_b   1.000
_cell.length_c   1.000
_cell.angle_alpha   90.00
_cell.angle_beta   90.00
_cell.angle_gamma   90.00
#
_symmetry.space_group_name_H-M   'P 1'
#
loop_
_entity.id
_entity.type
_entity.pdbx_description
1 polymer ?
#
loop_
_entity_poly.entity_id
_entity_poly.type
_entity_poly.pdbx_seq_one_letter_code
_entity_poly.pdbx_strand_id
1 'polypeptide(L)'
;MEQPTEHIIERMGLKFEQDGLPRAAGLILGRLLLAAEPLSLDDLAADLGISKASASTNARLLERLGAAERAVVPGDRRDYYYVHEELHNRILEERRRQIGELRDLLLAALQTPAAQDVRVRARLDGLASLFGHLYRSLGEAAEAWREERGLNVPAGQGAGREGA
;
A
#
# COMPACT_ATOMS: atom_id res chain seq x y z
N MET A 1 26.54 18.98 5.17
CA MET A 1 25.41 19.32 4.27
C MET A 1 24.74 18.01 3.94
N GLU A 2 23.60 17.73 4.57
CA GLU A 2 22.82 16.53 4.24
C GLU A 2 22.50 16.52 2.74
N GLN A 3 22.70 15.38 2.09
CA GLN A 3 22.35 15.26 0.68
C GLN A 3 20.82 15.35 0.56
N PRO A 4 20.27 15.96 -0.49
CA PRO A 4 18.81 16.08 -0.68
C PRO A 4 18.07 14.74 -0.56
N THR A 5 18.73 13.66 -0.95
CA THR A 5 18.23 12.28 -0.86
C THR A 5 18.03 11.82 0.58
N GLU A 6 19.02 12.06 1.46
CA GLU A 6 18.95 11.68 2.88
C GLU A 6 17.82 12.42 3.59
N HIS A 7 17.64 13.71 3.27
CA HIS A 7 16.56 14.51 3.82
C HIS A 7 15.17 13.96 3.47
N ILE A 8 14.95 13.49 2.22
CA ILE A 8 13.67 12.90 1.78
C ILE A 8 13.41 11.59 2.53
N ILE A 9 14.42 10.73 2.67
CA ILE A 9 14.32 9.46 3.40
C ILE A 9 13.94 9.71 4.86
N GLU A 10 14.62 10.63 5.53
CA GLU A 10 14.33 10.99 6.91
C GLU A 10 12.91 11.55 7.09
N ARG A 11 12.47 12.43 6.21
CA ARG A 11 11.10 12.95 6.24
C ARG A 11 10.05 11.88 6.03
N MET A 12 10.31 10.88 5.19
CA MET A 12 9.43 9.75 5.01
C MET A 12 9.31 8.93 6.30
N GLY A 13 10.43 8.70 6.99
CA GLY A 13 10.45 8.07 8.30
C GLY A 13 9.59 8.82 9.33
N LEU A 14 9.77 10.14 9.44
CA LEU A 14 8.98 10.99 10.32
C LEU A 14 7.48 10.99 9.98
N LYS A 15 7.15 10.99 8.67
CA LYS A 15 5.75 10.94 8.24
C LYS A 15 5.07 9.65 8.67
N PHE A 16 5.74 8.52 8.51
CA PHE A 16 5.22 7.22 8.97
C PHE A 16 4.99 7.20 10.48
N GLU A 17 5.94 7.72 11.25
CA GLU A 17 5.82 7.81 12.72
C GLU A 17 4.61 8.66 13.13
N GLN A 18 4.38 9.79 12.48
CA GLN A 18 3.20 10.64 12.71
C GLN A 18 1.88 9.92 12.39
N ASP A 19 1.89 9.02 11.41
CA ASP A 19 0.73 8.22 11.01
C ASP A 19 0.56 6.94 11.87
N GLY A 20 1.36 6.79 12.93
CA GLY A 20 1.31 5.63 13.83
C GLY A 20 1.96 4.36 13.26
N LEU A 21 2.78 4.49 12.21
CA LEU A 21 3.55 3.42 11.61
C LEU A 21 5.02 3.46 12.08
N PRO A 22 5.75 2.34 12.03
CA PRO A 22 7.17 2.34 12.40
C PRO A 22 7.99 3.30 11.51
N ARG A 23 8.77 4.19 12.14
CA ARG A 23 9.68 5.10 11.41
C ARG A 23 10.60 4.35 10.44
N ALA A 24 11.12 3.19 10.86
CA ALA A 24 11.98 2.36 10.03
C ALA A 24 11.30 1.91 8.72
N ALA A 25 10.00 1.65 8.74
CA ALA A 25 9.26 1.35 7.52
C ALA A 25 9.24 2.56 6.55
N GLY A 26 9.03 3.77 7.07
CA GLY A 26 9.11 4.99 6.27
C GLY A 26 10.50 5.23 5.68
N LEU A 27 11.57 5.02 6.47
CA LEU A 27 12.94 5.12 5.98
C LEU A 27 13.20 4.11 4.84
N ILE A 28 12.79 2.86 5.01
CA ILE A 28 12.94 1.81 3.99
C ILE A 28 12.17 2.18 2.71
N LEU A 29 10.91 2.60 2.83
CA LEU A 29 10.13 3.01 1.67
C LEU A 29 10.79 4.18 0.94
N GLY A 30 11.24 5.21 1.68
CA GLY A 30 11.94 6.35 1.12
C GLY A 30 13.21 5.94 0.36
N ARG A 31 13.97 5.00 0.91
CA ARG A 31 15.20 4.49 0.27
C ARG A 31 14.91 3.66 -0.98
N LEU A 32 13.86 2.82 -0.93
CA LEU A 32 13.44 2.00 -2.08
C LEU A 32 12.88 2.85 -3.23
N LEU A 33 12.10 3.91 -2.92
CA LEU A 33 11.56 4.83 -3.93
C LEU A 33 12.66 5.58 -4.71
N LEU A 34 13.82 5.75 -4.10
CA LEU A 34 14.97 6.44 -4.68
C LEU A 34 16.04 5.47 -5.23
N ALA A 35 15.76 4.18 -5.22
CA ALA A 35 16.63 3.14 -5.77
C ALA A 35 16.19 2.76 -7.19
N ALA A 36 17.16 2.67 -8.11
CA ALA A 36 16.91 2.19 -9.47
C ALA A 36 16.79 0.65 -9.53
N GLU A 37 17.41 -0.04 -8.57
CA GLU A 37 17.51 -1.50 -8.52
C GLU A 37 17.00 -2.01 -7.17
N PRO A 38 16.55 -3.28 -7.09
CA PRO A 38 16.19 -3.89 -5.82
C PRO A 38 17.34 -3.87 -4.81
N LEU A 39 17.04 -3.54 -3.54
CA LEU A 39 18.02 -3.50 -2.46
C LEU A 39 17.87 -4.70 -1.54
N SER A 40 18.99 -5.29 -1.11
CA SER A 40 18.97 -6.36 -0.12
C SER A 40 18.66 -5.81 1.28
N LEU A 41 18.18 -6.69 2.17
CA LEU A 41 17.98 -6.33 3.58
C LEU A 41 19.29 -5.88 4.26
N ASP A 42 20.42 -6.40 3.82
CA ASP A 42 21.73 -6.02 4.35
C ASP A 42 22.09 -4.59 3.91
N ASP A 43 21.87 -4.27 2.63
CA ASP A 43 22.12 -2.93 2.09
C ASP A 43 21.18 -1.91 2.76
N LEU A 44 19.89 -2.23 2.90
CA LEU A 44 18.91 -1.38 3.60
C LEU A 44 19.31 -1.14 5.06
N ALA A 45 19.78 -2.18 5.77
CA ALA A 45 20.20 -2.04 7.16
C ALA A 45 21.44 -1.13 7.28
N ALA A 46 22.41 -1.31 6.39
CA ALA A 46 23.63 -0.51 6.36
C ALA A 46 23.39 0.94 5.98
N ASP A 47 22.64 1.19 4.89
CA ASP A 47 22.36 2.54 4.38
C ASP A 47 21.55 3.38 5.37
N LEU A 48 20.62 2.76 6.10
CA LEU A 48 19.70 3.45 7.02
C LEU A 48 20.14 3.42 8.48
N GLY A 49 21.27 2.78 8.80
CA GLY A 49 21.76 2.66 10.17
C GLY A 49 20.80 1.90 11.10
N ILE A 50 20.02 0.96 10.59
CA ILE A 50 19.08 0.14 11.37
C ILE A 50 19.57 -1.30 11.47
N SER A 51 19.07 -2.06 12.46
CA SER A 51 19.41 -3.47 12.56
C SER A 51 18.79 -4.29 11.43
N LYS A 52 19.45 -5.39 11.03
CA LYS A 52 18.91 -6.33 10.03
C LYS A 52 17.54 -6.89 10.44
N ALA A 53 17.31 -7.14 11.73
CA ALA A 53 16.02 -7.55 12.25
C ALA A 53 14.94 -6.47 12.03
N SER A 54 15.28 -5.20 12.25
CA SER A 54 14.40 -4.07 11.97
C SER A 54 14.14 -3.95 10.47
N ALA A 55 15.16 -4.04 9.63
CA ALA A 55 15.00 -4.02 8.16
C ALA A 55 14.05 -5.12 7.69
N SER A 56 14.26 -6.37 8.14
CA SER A 56 13.40 -7.52 7.77
C SER A 56 11.95 -7.34 8.23
N THR A 57 11.72 -6.91 9.47
CA THR A 57 10.37 -6.74 10.02
C THR A 57 9.60 -5.64 9.28
N ASN A 58 10.27 -4.53 9.00
CA ASN A 58 9.63 -3.37 8.37
C ASN A 58 9.48 -3.53 6.85
N ALA A 59 10.39 -4.23 6.17
CA ALA A 59 10.22 -4.59 4.76
C ALA A 59 9.00 -5.50 4.56
N ARG A 60 8.81 -6.51 5.43
CA ARG A 60 7.59 -7.35 5.41
C ARG A 60 6.32 -6.56 5.76
N LEU A 61 6.40 -5.53 6.61
CA LEU A 61 5.27 -4.65 6.85
C LEU A 61 4.90 -3.91 5.57
N LEU A 62 5.88 -3.33 4.85
CA LEU A 62 5.65 -2.65 3.58
C LEU A 62 5.09 -3.59 2.51
N GLU A 63 5.56 -4.84 2.46
CA GLU A 63 5.03 -5.88 1.57
C GLU A 63 3.54 -6.15 1.86
N ARG A 64 3.16 -6.32 3.13
CA ARG A 64 1.74 -6.49 3.53
C ARG A 64 0.88 -5.28 3.21
N LEU A 65 1.45 -4.08 3.26
CA LEU A 65 0.76 -2.84 2.89
C LEU A 65 0.71 -2.61 1.37
N GLY A 66 1.30 -3.50 0.57
CA GLY A 66 1.41 -3.35 -0.88
C GLY A 66 2.39 -2.24 -1.32
N ALA A 67 3.21 -1.73 -0.39
CA ALA A 67 4.11 -0.61 -0.64
C ALA A 67 5.51 -1.04 -1.13
N ALA A 68 5.88 -2.31 -0.95
CA ALA A 68 7.11 -2.89 -1.47
C ALA A 68 6.87 -4.34 -1.87
N GLU A 69 7.74 -4.88 -2.71
CA GLU A 69 7.73 -6.27 -3.12
C GLU A 69 9.09 -6.91 -2.89
N ARG A 70 9.04 -8.21 -2.65
CA ARG A 70 10.24 -9.03 -2.57
C ARG A 70 10.68 -9.42 -3.98
N ALA A 71 11.98 -9.27 -4.27
CA ALA A 71 12.60 -9.71 -5.50
C ALA A 71 13.53 -10.90 -5.26
N VAL A 72 13.67 -11.74 -6.28
CA VAL A 72 14.67 -12.80 -6.34
C VAL A 72 15.73 -12.38 -7.33
N VAL A 73 16.98 -12.30 -6.86
CA VAL A 73 18.15 -12.03 -7.71
C VAL A 73 18.81 -13.36 -8.07
N PRO A 74 18.91 -13.71 -9.36
CA PRO A 74 19.55 -14.97 -9.77
C PRO A 74 20.97 -15.08 -9.26
N GLY A 75 21.29 -16.20 -8.59
CA GLY A 75 22.61 -16.44 -8.02
C GLY A 75 22.87 -15.84 -6.64
N ASP A 76 21.92 -15.08 -6.08
CA ASP A 76 21.99 -14.56 -4.72
C ASP A 76 20.82 -15.09 -3.87
N ARG A 77 21.13 -15.51 -2.63
CA ARG A 77 20.13 -16.05 -1.69
C ARG A 77 19.57 -15.03 -0.71
N ARG A 78 20.03 -13.76 -0.81
CA ARG A 78 19.54 -12.67 0.03
C ARG A 78 18.12 -12.27 -0.33
N ASP A 79 17.40 -11.74 0.62
CA ASP A 79 16.09 -11.14 0.40
C ASP A 79 16.28 -9.71 -0.14
N TYR A 80 15.78 -9.48 -1.33
CA TYR A 80 15.76 -8.18 -1.98
C TYR A 80 14.36 -7.60 -1.96
N TYR A 81 14.27 -6.27 -1.91
CA TYR A 81 13.01 -5.52 -1.95
C TYR A 81 13.10 -4.38 -2.95
N TYR A 82 11.98 -4.06 -3.55
CA TYR A 82 11.85 -2.94 -4.49
C TYR A 82 10.45 -2.35 -4.42
N VAL A 83 10.25 -1.16 -4.97
CA VAL A 83 8.94 -0.55 -5.19
C VAL A 83 8.54 -0.81 -6.63
N HIS A 84 7.39 -1.48 -6.80
CA HIS A 84 6.87 -1.74 -8.13
C HIS A 84 6.37 -0.46 -8.81
N GLU A 85 6.48 -0.35 -10.13
CA GLU A 85 6.00 0.81 -10.88
C GLU A 85 4.50 1.08 -10.69
N GLU A 86 3.72 0.04 -10.42
CA GLU A 86 2.29 0.12 -10.13
C GLU A 86 1.94 0.28 -8.64
N LEU A 87 2.91 0.70 -7.80
CA LEU A 87 2.70 0.90 -6.36
C LEU A 87 1.43 1.72 -6.06
N HIS A 88 1.19 2.77 -6.82
CA HIS A 88 0.04 3.66 -6.67
C HIS A 88 -1.29 2.91 -6.87
N ASN A 89 -1.41 2.02 -7.87
CA ASN A 89 -2.60 1.22 -8.09
C ASN A 89 -2.87 0.29 -6.90
N ARG A 90 -1.83 -0.37 -6.40
CA ARG A 90 -1.93 -1.29 -5.25
C ARG A 90 -2.35 -0.57 -3.97
N ILE A 91 -1.79 0.62 -3.71
CA ILE A 91 -2.18 1.44 -2.57
C ILE A 91 -3.66 1.82 -2.67
N LEU A 92 -4.12 2.27 -3.84
CA LEU A 92 -5.51 2.65 -4.04
C LEU A 92 -6.46 1.46 -3.92
N GLU A 93 -6.11 0.32 -4.50
CA GLU A 93 -6.92 -0.91 -4.42
C GLU A 93 -7.01 -1.44 -2.99
N GLU A 94 -5.90 -1.49 -2.27
CA GLU A 94 -5.88 -1.93 -0.87
C GLU A 94 -6.70 -0.99 0.03
N ARG A 95 -6.58 0.34 -0.15
CA ARG A 95 -7.40 1.31 0.57
C ARG A 95 -8.88 1.16 0.24
N ARG A 96 -9.21 0.96 -1.03
CA ARG A 96 -10.58 0.72 -1.47
C ARG A 96 -11.16 -0.54 -0.84
N ARG A 97 -10.39 -1.63 -0.80
CA ARG A 97 -10.78 -2.89 -0.15
C ARG A 97 -11.10 -2.68 1.34
N GLN A 98 -10.19 -2.06 2.10
CA GLN A 98 -10.35 -1.78 3.53
C GLN A 98 -11.60 -0.93 3.82
N ILE A 99 -11.82 0.10 3.01
CA ILE A 99 -13.00 0.98 3.10
C ILE A 99 -14.29 0.22 2.75
N GLY A 100 -14.23 -0.65 1.75
CA GLY A 100 -15.34 -1.52 1.37
C GLY A 100 -15.75 -2.48 2.49
N GLU A 101 -14.80 -3.14 3.11
CA GLU A 101 -15.04 -4.05 4.23
C GLU A 101 -15.70 -3.33 5.41
N LEU A 102 -15.24 -2.14 5.75
CA LEU A 102 -15.84 -1.36 6.83
C LEU A 102 -17.27 -0.87 6.47
N ARG A 103 -17.48 -0.42 5.23
CA ARG A 103 -18.83 -0.07 4.72
C ARG A 103 -19.78 -1.26 4.86
N ASP A 104 -19.37 -2.44 4.42
CA ASP A 104 -20.21 -3.64 4.42
C ASP A 104 -20.52 -4.09 5.85
N LEU A 105 -19.58 -3.95 6.78
CA LEU A 105 -19.80 -4.17 8.20
C LEU A 105 -20.87 -3.19 8.77
N LEU A 106 -20.80 -1.91 8.40
CA LEU A 106 -21.80 -0.91 8.83
C LEU A 106 -23.18 -1.18 8.24
N LEU A 107 -23.24 -1.60 6.97
CA LEU A 107 -24.50 -2.01 6.32
C LEU A 107 -25.10 -3.24 6.99
N ALA A 108 -24.28 -4.23 7.38
CA ALA A 108 -24.73 -5.37 8.15
C ALA A 108 -25.23 -4.97 9.54
N ALA A 109 -24.58 -4.03 10.21
CA ALA A 109 -25.00 -3.51 11.51
C ALA A 109 -26.38 -2.85 11.45
N LEU A 110 -26.74 -2.20 10.33
CA LEU A 110 -28.07 -1.63 10.10
C LEU A 110 -29.20 -2.66 10.05
N GLN A 111 -28.89 -3.94 9.82
CA GLN A 111 -29.85 -5.03 9.82
C GLN A 111 -30.06 -5.64 11.23
N THR A 112 -29.30 -5.22 12.21
CA THR A 112 -29.40 -5.73 13.59
C THR A 112 -30.55 -5.08 14.38
N PRO A 113 -31.08 -5.74 15.42
CA PRO A 113 -32.09 -5.15 16.31
C PRO A 113 -31.63 -3.82 16.94
N ALA A 114 -30.35 -3.61 17.16
CA ALA A 114 -29.81 -2.36 17.70
C ALA A 114 -30.13 -1.15 16.81
N ALA A 115 -30.23 -1.34 15.50
CA ALA A 115 -30.57 -0.29 14.53
C ALA A 115 -32.08 0.13 14.56
N GLN A 116 -32.90 -0.48 15.43
CA GLN A 116 -34.27 -0.01 15.69
C GLN A 116 -34.26 1.29 16.51
N ASP A 117 -33.21 1.52 17.30
CA ASP A 117 -33.01 2.81 17.94
C ASP A 117 -32.65 3.87 16.90
N VAL A 118 -33.41 4.97 16.85
CA VAL A 118 -33.25 6.05 15.84
C VAL A 118 -31.88 6.68 15.90
N ARG A 119 -31.26 6.80 17.09
CA ARG A 119 -29.97 7.43 17.27
C ARG A 119 -28.86 6.48 16.80
N VAL A 120 -29.02 5.17 17.06
CA VAL A 120 -28.07 4.14 16.55
C VAL A 120 -28.13 4.09 15.03
N ARG A 121 -29.35 4.03 14.49
CA ARG A 121 -29.57 4.00 13.04
C ARG A 121 -28.96 5.22 12.35
N ALA A 122 -29.21 6.43 12.87
CA ALA A 122 -28.68 7.65 12.27
C ALA A 122 -27.12 7.67 12.23
N ARG A 123 -26.47 7.17 13.28
CA ARG A 123 -24.99 7.04 13.30
C ARG A 123 -24.48 6.04 12.27
N LEU A 124 -25.11 4.88 12.19
CA LEU A 124 -24.72 3.82 11.24
C LEU A 124 -24.94 4.27 9.79
N ASP A 125 -26.09 4.88 9.49
CA ASP A 125 -26.41 5.40 8.15
C ASP A 125 -25.41 6.48 7.73
N GLY A 126 -25.09 7.43 8.63
CA GLY A 126 -24.12 8.49 8.34
C GLY A 126 -22.74 7.93 8.02
N LEU A 127 -22.25 6.98 8.82
CA LEU A 127 -20.96 6.34 8.57
C LEU A 127 -20.99 5.47 7.30
N ALA A 128 -22.02 4.64 7.10
CA ALA A 128 -22.14 3.80 5.90
C ALA A 128 -22.18 4.65 4.62
N SER A 129 -22.88 5.80 4.66
CA SER A 129 -22.91 6.77 3.55
C SER A 129 -21.53 7.35 3.28
N LEU A 130 -20.81 7.81 4.31
CA LEU A 130 -19.45 8.35 4.18
C LEU A 130 -18.50 7.33 3.56
N PHE A 131 -18.45 6.10 4.10
CA PHE A 131 -17.58 5.05 3.57
C PHE A 131 -18.01 4.61 2.17
N GLY A 132 -19.31 4.68 1.83
CA GLY A 132 -19.81 4.47 0.48
C GLY A 132 -19.29 5.50 -0.52
N HIS A 133 -19.25 6.78 -0.14
CA HIS A 133 -18.65 7.84 -0.96
C HIS A 133 -17.14 7.63 -1.15
N LEU A 134 -16.41 7.40 -0.06
CA LEU A 134 -14.96 7.15 -0.14
C LEU A 134 -14.62 5.95 -1.02
N TYR A 135 -15.38 4.86 -0.92
CA TYR A 135 -15.21 3.67 -1.75
C TYR A 135 -15.34 3.96 -3.25
N ARG A 136 -16.36 4.76 -3.64
CA ARG A 136 -16.56 5.17 -5.03
C ARG A 136 -15.45 6.10 -5.51
N SER A 137 -15.13 7.14 -4.73
CA SER A 137 -14.09 8.11 -5.09
C SER A 137 -12.72 7.48 -5.26
N LEU A 138 -12.38 6.48 -4.44
CA LEU A 138 -11.13 5.73 -4.62
C LEU A 138 -11.14 4.88 -5.91
N GLY A 139 -12.30 4.32 -6.28
CA GLY A 139 -12.47 3.61 -7.55
C GLY A 139 -12.27 4.53 -8.75
N GLU A 140 -12.95 5.68 -8.74
CA GLU A 140 -12.84 6.71 -9.79
C GLU A 140 -11.40 7.24 -9.91
N ALA A 141 -10.73 7.48 -8.79
CA ALA A 141 -9.33 7.91 -8.79
C ALA A 141 -8.39 6.84 -9.38
N ALA A 142 -8.62 5.57 -9.05
CA ALA A 142 -7.82 4.46 -9.60
C ALA A 142 -8.04 4.28 -11.10
N GLU A 143 -9.25 4.48 -11.59
CA GLU A 143 -9.58 4.42 -13.02
C GLU A 143 -8.95 5.60 -13.78
N ALA A 144 -9.15 6.82 -13.30
CA ALA A 144 -8.57 8.02 -13.90
C ALA A 144 -7.04 7.95 -13.98
N TRP A 145 -6.40 7.45 -12.92
CA TRP A 145 -4.95 7.27 -12.91
C TRP A 145 -4.46 6.24 -13.93
N ARG A 146 -5.18 5.11 -14.10
CA ARG A 146 -4.85 4.10 -15.11
C ARG A 146 -4.98 4.65 -16.53
N GLU A 147 -6.03 5.43 -16.78
CA GLU A 147 -6.25 6.10 -18.07
C GLU A 147 -5.14 7.09 -18.39
N GLU A 148 -4.77 7.95 -17.44
CA GLU A 148 -3.73 8.97 -17.60
C GLU A 148 -2.36 8.36 -17.91
N ARG A 149 -2.06 7.18 -17.36
CA ARG A 149 -0.81 6.45 -17.60
C ARG A 149 -0.84 5.50 -18.79
N GLY A 150 -1.95 5.40 -19.51
CA GLY A 150 -2.10 4.45 -20.63
C GLY A 150 -2.06 2.98 -20.20
N LEU A 151 -2.33 2.70 -18.92
CA LEU A 151 -2.30 1.36 -18.32
C LEU A 151 -3.62 0.59 -18.48
N ASN A 152 -4.51 1.04 -19.36
CA ASN A 152 -5.72 0.30 -19.73
C ASN A 152 -5.33 -0.92 -20.57
N VAL A 153 -4.91 -2.00 -19.92
CA VAL A 153 -4.92 -3.34 -20.51
C VAL A 153 -6.36 -3.83 -20.40
N PRO A 154 -7.07 -4.06 -21.55
CA PRO A 154 -8.40 -4.68 -21.48
C PRO A 154 -8.24 -6.04 -20.79
N ALA A 155 -9.01 -6.26 -19.74
CA ALA A 155 -9.15 -7.56 -19.11
C ALA A 155 -9.69 -8.55 -20.16
N GLY A 156 -8.84 -9.41 -20.70
CA GLY A 156 -9.29 -10.48 -21.57
C GLY A 156 -8.47 -10.66 -22.85
N GLN A 157 -7.23 -11.09 -22.75
CA GLN A 157 -6.61 -12.01 -23.72
C GLN A 157 -5.52 -12.82 -22.99
N GLY A 158 -5.99 -13.71 -22.10
CA GLY A 158 -5.20 -14.81 -21.58
C GLY A 158 -5.04 -15.87 -22.62
N ALA A 159 -3.82 -16.06 -23.09
CA ALA A 159 -3.19 -17.30 -23.51
C ALA A 159 -4.03 -18.29 -24.35
N GLY A 160 -4.05 -18.10 -25.64
CA GLY A 160 -4.08 -19.19 -26.60
C GLY A 160 -2.69 -19.34 -27.21
N ARG A 161 -1.83 -20.12 -26.60
CA ARG A 161 -0.72 -20.79 -27.30
C ARG A 161 -1.09 -22.24 -27.41
N GLU A 162 -1.80 -22.54 -28.48
CA GLU A 162 -1.85 -23.87 -29.03
C GLU A 162 -0.53 -24.17 -29.73
N GLY A 163 -0.04 -25.39 -29.47
CA GLY A 163 1.15 -25.90 -30.09
C GLY A 163 0.94 -26.30 -31.55
N ALA A 164 1.98 -26.33 -32.27
CA ALA A 164 2.29 -27.23 -33.39
C ALA A 164 3.80 -27.41 -33.39
#